data_bc9d098806b486351323866d81ce6746
#
_entry.id   bc9d098806b486351323866d81ce6746
#
_cell.length_a   1.000
_cell.length_b   1.000
_cell.length_c   1.000
_cell.angle_alpha   90.00
_cell.angle_beta   90.00
_cell.angle_gamma   90.00
#
_symmetry.space_group_name_H-M   'P 1'
#
loop_
_entity.id
_entity.type
_entity.pdbx_description
1 polymer ?
#
loop_
_entity_poly.entity_id
_entity_poly.type
_entity_poly.pdbx_seq_one_letter_code
_entity_poly.pdbx_strand_id
1 'polypeptide(L)'
;RRPVVLWGIAAFTVASAGCALSEHIGTLVFWRAVQGMSAGAGIVVSRAVIRDMFPPADAQRVMSQVTIYFGIAPAIAPLVGGFLFVHLDWHAVFWFLTAIGVALWIANHRLLPESLHPLQRQPLNLRHLMRGYVELGTSGRFLALALASGVPFNGMFLYVLSAPVFLGEHLGLLPEQFFWLFLLTIAGIMGGAFLSGRLAGHVSPKVQVRDGFLVMSTVSLLNLALNLVFEPNVWWAMVPIAVFSFGWAMMVPVVTLMVLDQAP
;
A
#
# COMPACT_ATOMS: atom_id res chain seq x y z
N ARG A 1 2.80 6.44 20.01
CA ARG A 1 2.25 5.77 18.83
C ARG A 1 0.74 5.54 18.96
N ARG A 2 0.29 4.90 20.05
CA ARG A 2 -1.11 4.56 20.29
C ARG A 2 -2.09 5.75 20.17
N PRO A 3 -1.85 6.93 20.80
CA PRO A 3 -2.76 8.05 20.66
C PRO A 3 -2.96 8.50 19.20
N VAL A 4 -1.89 8.53 18.41
CA VAL A 4 -1.95 8.95 17.00
C VAL A 4 -2.80 7.99 16.17
N VAL A 5 -2.68 6.68 16.41
CA VAL A 5 -3.52 5.66 15.74
C VAL A 5 -4.98 5.86 16.12
N LEU A 6 -5.29 6.01 17.43
CA LEU A 6 -6.65 6.17 17.91
C LEU A 6 -7.32 7.45 17.39
N TRP A 7 -6.59 8.58 17.39
CA TRP A 7 -7.10 9.84 16.83
C TRP A 7 -7.24 9.76 15.31
N GLY A 8 -6.32 9.10 14.61
CA GLY A 8 -6.42 8.87 13.16
C GLY A 8 -7.66 8.04 12.81
N ILE A 9 -7.90 6.92 13.51
CA ILE A 9 -9.10 6.09 13.28
C ILE A 9 -10.38 6.87 13.64
N ALA A 10 -10.39 7.61 14.74
CA ALA A 10 -11.54 8.43 15.12
C ALA A 10 -11.86 9.50 14.07
N ALA A 11 -10.85 10.22 13.59
CA ALA A 11 -11.01 11.22 12.52
C ALA A 11 -11.49 10.57 11.21
N PHE A 12 -10.96 9.40 10.84
CA PHE A 12 -11.43 8.62 9.69
C PHE A 12 -12.92 8.23 9.84
N THR A 13 -13.30 7.77 11.02
CA THR A 13 -14.68 7.35 11.33
C THR A 13 -15.67 8.53 11.23
N VAL A 14 -15.31 9.67 11.85
CA VAL A 14 -16.12 10.90 11.76
C VAL A 14 -16.21 11.39 10.32
N ALA A 15 -15.10 11.39 9.59
CA ALA A 15 -15.09 11.81 8.19
C ALA A 15 -15.93 10.87 7.30
N SER A 16 -15.91 9.56 7.57
CA SER A 16 -16.73 8.59 6.85
C SER A 16 -18.24 8.83 7.11
N ALA A 17 -18.63 9.10 8.36
CA ALA A 17 -19.99 9.50 8.70
C ALA A 17 -20.37 10.84 8.04
N GLY A 18 -19.45 11.81 8.00
CA GLY A 18 -19.63 13.07 7.31
C GLY A 18 -19.84 12.90 5.80
N CYS A 19 -19.12 11.97 5.16
CA CYS A 19 -19.38 11.59 3.77
C CYS A 19 -20.77 10.99 3.60
N ALA A 20 -21.19 10.09 4.50
CA ALA A 20 -22.51 9.46 4.47
C ALA A 20 -23.67 10.43 4.65
N LEU A 21 -23.45 11.55 5.34
CA LEU A 21 -24.45 12.60 5.59
C LEU A 21 -24.37 13.77 4.59
N SER A 22 -23.49 13.67 3.59
CA SER A 22 -23.27 14.76 2.63
C SER A 22 -24.39 14.82 1.57
N GLU A 23 -25.07 15.94 1.47
CA GLU A 23 -26.09 16.20 0.43
C GLU A 23 -25.53 16.93 -0.79
N HIS A 24 -24.33 17.56 -0.66
CA HIS A 24 -23.70 18.35 -1.70
C HIS A 24 -22.28 17.85 -1.99
N ILE A 25 -21.88 17.94 -3.25
CA ILE A 25 -20.55 17.52 -3.70
C ILE A 25 -19.41 18.22 -2.95
N GLY A 26 -19.57 19.49 -2.60
CA GLY A 26 -18.55 20.25 -1.86
C GLY A 26 -18.31 19.71 -0.46
N THR A 27 -19.36 19.35 0.28
CA THR A 27 -19.26 18.73 1.60
C THR A 27 -18.67 17.33 1.53
N LEU A 28 -19.05 16.56 0.51
CA LEU A 28 -18.48 15.25 0.25
C LEU A 28 -16.97 15.33 0.00
N VAL A 29 -16.52 16.22 -0.87
CA VAL A 29 -15.09 16.42 -1.20
C VAL A 29 -14.30 16.84 0.04
N PHE A 30 -14.85 17.73 0.87
CA PHE A 30 -14.23 18.13 2.13
C PHE A 30 -14.03 16.93 3.06
N TRP A 31 -15.08 16.14 3.33
CA TRP A 31 -14.98 14.97 4.19
C TRP A 31 -14.08 13.88 3.61
N ARG A 32 -14.05 13.70 2.30
CA ARG A 32 -13.11 12.81 1.61
C ARG A 32 -11.65 13.22 1.79
N ALA A 33 -11.38 14.52 1.78
CA ALA A 33 -10.03 15.03 2.07
C ALA A 33 -9.60 14.70 3.52
N VAL A 34 -10.49 14.96 4.51
CA VAL A 34 -10.24 14.62 5.91
C VAL A 34 -10.06 13.11 6.09
N GLN A 35 -10.88 12.30 5.44
CA GLN A 35 -10.79 10.84 5.48
C GLN A 35 -9.45 10.34 4.92
N GLY A 36 -9.00 10.89 3.79
CA GLY A 36 -7.71 10.54 3.18
C GLY A 36 -6.51 10.89 4.06
N MET A 37 -6.49 12.09 4.63
CA MET A 37 -5.44 12.51 5.57
C MET A 37 -5.39 11.61 6.81
N SER A 38 -6.53 11.25 7.34
CA SER A 38 -6.63 10.39 8.53
C SER A 38 -6.14 8.96 8.25
N ALA A 39 -6.48 8.39 7.09
CA ALA A 39 -6.02 7.08 6.66
C ALA A 39 -4.50 7.03 6.51
N GLY A 40 -3.89 8.10 5.97
CA GLY A 40 -2.44 8.23 5.85
C GLY A 40 -1.70 8.11 7.18
N ALA A 41 -2.24 8.69 8.25
CA ALA A 41 -1.68 8.58 9.59
C ALA A 41 -1.65 7.11 10.07
N GLY A 42 -2.71 6.33 9.80
CA GLY A 42 -2.77 4.91 10.12
C GLY A 42 -1.68 4.09 9.42
N ILE A 43 -1.47 4.30 8.12
CA ILE A 43 -0.45 3.59 7.32
C ILE A 43 0.96 3.86 7.83
N VAL A 44 1.27 5.12 8.14
CA VAL A 44 2.63 5.50 8.58
C VAL A 44 2.92 4.99 9.99
N VAL A 45 1.98 5.19 10.91
CA VAL A 45 2.20 4.84 12.33
C VAL A 45 2.18 3.33 12.56
N SER A 46 1.35 2.56 11.84
CA SER A 46 1.34 1.10 11.96
C SER A 46 2.68 0.48 11.61
N ARG A 47 3.35 0.97 10.56
CA ARG A 47 4.69 0.51 10.19
C ARG A 47 5.73 0.80 11.27
N ALA A 48 5.65 1.98 11.91
CA ALA A 48 6.52 2.32 13.02
C ALA A 48 6.24 1.46 14.26
N VAL A 49 4.97 1.15 14.54
CA VAL A 49 4.58 0.23 15.63
C VAL A 49 5.16 -1.17 15.40
N ILE A 50 5.07 -1.71 14.18
CA ILE A 50 5.64 -3.02 13.84
C ILE A 50 7.16 -3.02 14.10
N ARG A 51 7.87 -1.99 13.63
CA ARG A 51 9.31 -1.87 13.89
C ARG A 51 9.66 -1.82 15.38
N ASP A 52 8.85 -1.08 16.16
CA ASP A 52 9.09 -0.89 17.59
C ASP A 52 8.81 -2.15 18.42
N MET A 53 7.87 -3.01 17.96
CA MET A 53 7.38 -4.16 18.74
C MET A 53 8.06 -5.48 18.39
N PHE A 54 8.65 -5.62 17.20
CA PHE A 54 9.16 -6.89 16.70
C PHE A 54 10.66 -6.83 16.36
N PRO A 55 11.43 -7.92 16.62
CA PRO A 55 12.77 -8.07 16.09
C PRO A 55 12.77 -7.99 14.55
N PRO A 56 13.90 -7.64 13.90
CA PRO A 56 13.92 -7.36 12.45
C PRO A 56 13.31 -8.46 11.56
N ALA A 57 13.60 -9.74 11.84
CA ALA A 57 13.04 -10.86 11.06
C ALA A 57 11.52 -10.99 11.23
N ASP A 58 11.01 -10.84 12.45
CA ASP A 58 9.58 -10.92 12.73
C ASP A 58 8.86 -9.68 12.22
N ALA A 59 9.46 -8.50 12.34
CA ALA A 59 8.96 -7.27 11.73
C ALA A 59 8.80 -7.42 10.21
N GLN A 60 9.75 -8.04 9.52
CA GLN A 60 9.65 -8.33 8.10
C GLN A 60 8.51 -9.31 7.79
N ARG A 61 8.32 -10.35 8.61
CA ARG A 61 7.19 -11.30 8.44
C ARG A 61 5.84 -10.60 8.59
N VAL A 62 5.69 -9.78 9.62
CA VAL A 62 4.45 -9.00 9.85
C VAL A 62 4.23 -8.00 8.71
N MET A 63 5.26 -7.28 8.26
CA MET A 63 5.15 -6.37 7.09
C MET A 63 4.74 -7.12 5.82
N SER A 64 5.25 -8.33 5.62
CA SER A 64 4.86 -9.19 4.49
C SER A 64 3.39 -9.58 4.54
N GLN A 65 2.86 -9.93 5.72
CA GLN A 65 1.43 -10.19 5.92
C GLN A 65 0.58 -8.95 5.62
N VAL A 66 0.99 -7.78 6.11
CA VAL A 66 0.32 -6.51 5.78
C VAL A 66 0.29 -6.27 4.27
N THR A 67 1.38 -6.58 3.55
CA THR A 67 1.47 -6.45 2.08
C THR A 67 0.50 -7.42 1.38
N ILE A 68 0.32 -8.64 1.90
CA ILE A 68 -0.68 -9.59 1.37
C ILE A 68 -2.09 -9.00 1.51
N TYR A 69 -2.46 -8.50 2.68
CA TYR A 69 -3.77 -7.89 2.90
C TYR A 69 -3.99 -6.64 2.04
N PHE A 70 -2.94 -5.85 1.85
CA PHE A 70 -2.96 -4.70 0.95
C PHE A 70 -3.23 -5.12 -0.51
N GLY A 71 -2.70 -6.26 -0.95
CA GLY A 71 -2.97 -6.83 -2.27
C GLY A 71 -4.40 -7.34 -2.43
N ILE A 72 -4.99 -7.92 -1.39
CA ILE A 72 -6.35 -8.50 -1.42
C ILE A 72 -7.43 -7.40 -1.39
N ALA A 73 -7.20 -6.30 -0.68
CA ALA A 73 -8.20 -5.26 -0.48
C ALA A 73 -8.79 -4.69 -1.78
N PRO A 74 -8.01 -4.38 -2.83
CA PRO A 74 -8.55 -3.91 -4.11
C PRO A 74 -9.42 -4.94 -4.85
N ALA A 75 -9.29 -6.23 -4.56
CA ALA A 75 -10.15 -7.26 -5.14
C ALA A 75 -11.52 -7.32 -4.45
N ILE A 76 -11.54 -7.19 -3.12
CA ILE A 76 -12.76 -7.31 -2.32
C ILE A 76 -13.56 -6.00 -2.31
N ALA A 77 -12.87 -4.85 -2.24
CA ALA A 77 -13.52 -3.56 -2.06
C ALA A 77 -14.56 -3.22 -3.15
N PRO A 78 -14.29 -3.43 -4.46
CA PRO A 78 -15.31 -3.16 -5.49
C PRO A 78 -16.52 -4.08 -5.40
N LEU A 79 -16.34 -5.34 -4.98
CA LEU A 79 -17.43 -6.29 -4.81
C LEU A 79 -18.37 -5.86 -3.68
N VAL A 80 -17.79 -5.54 -2.53
CA VAL A 80 -18.56 -5.07 -1.37
C VAL A 80 -19.19 -3.70 -1.65
N GLY A 81 -18.42 -2.76 -2.21
CA GLY A 81 -18.91 -1.43 -2.55
C GLY A 81 -20.00 -1.46 -3.61
N GLY A 82 -19.85 -2.28 -4.66
CA GLY A 82 -20.85 -2.47 -5.71
C GLY A 82 -22.13 -3.10 -5.17
N PHE A 83 -22.01 -4.12 -4.33
CA PHE A 83 -23.18 -4.75 -3.69
C PHE A 83 -23.97 -3.73 -2.84
N LEU A 84 -23.29 -2.96 -1.99
CA LEU A 84 -23.93 -1.93 -1.17
C LEU A 84 -24.57 -0.83 -2.02
N PHE A 85 -23.87 -0.39 -3.07
CA PHE A 85 -24.38 0.64 -3.97
C PHE A 85 -25.66 0.20 -4.72
N VAL A 86 -25.67 -1.02 -5.24
CA VAL A 86 -26.80 -1.52 -6.03
C VAL A 86 -28.03 -1.82 -5.17
N HIS A 87 -27.86 -2.36 -3.96
CA HIS A 87 -28.98 -2.83 -3.13
C HIS A 87 -29.47 -1.78 -2.12
N LEU A 88 -28.65 -0.78 -1.80
CA LEU A 88 -28.99 0.27 -0.84
C LEU A 88 -28.88 1.64 -1.52
N ASP A 89 -27.70 2.26 -1.42
CA ASP A 89 -27.33 3.49 -2.13
C ASP A 89 -25.83 3.77 -1.91
N TRP A 90 -25.33 4.89 -2.46
CA TRP A 90 -23.95 5.29 -2.29
C TRP A 90 -23.60 5.71 -0.82
N HIS A 91 -24.58 6.18 -0.04
CA HIS A 91 -24.38 6.55 1.38
C HIS A 91 -24.07 5.31 2.21
N ALA A 92 -24.65 4.15 1.86
CA ALA A 92 -24.43 2.89 2.55
C ALA A 92 -22.96 2.45 2.53
N VAL A 93 -22.23 2.77 1.46
CA VAL A 93 -20.77 2.52 1.39
C VAL A 93 -20.02 3.27 2.48
N PHE A 94 -20.38 4.53 2.73
CA PHE A 94 -19.74 5.34 3.78
C PHE A 94 -20.19 4.94 5.19
N TRP A 95 -21.45 4.53 5.36
CA TRP A 95 -21.91 3.95 6.62
C TRP A 95 -21.19 2.64 6.95
N PHE A 96 -20.92 1.80 5.96
CA PHE A 96 -20.13 0.59 6.14
C PHE A 96 -18.69 0.93 6.57
N LEU A 97 -18.05 1.93 5.95
CA LEU A 97 -16.73 2.42 6.38
C LEU A 97 -16.75 2.99 7.79
N THR A 98 -17.83 3.69 8.17
CA THR A 98 -18.02 4.19 9.54
C THR A 98 -18.10 3.05 10.54
N ALA A 99 -18.86 2.01 10.24
CA ALA A 99 -18.98 0.83 11.11
C ALA A 99 -17.63 0.10 11.28
N ILE A 100 -16.88 -0.07 10.20
CA ILE A 100 -15.50 -0.61 10.25
C ILE A 100 -14.62 0.30 11.10
N GLY A 101 -14.69 1.62 10.92
CA GLY A 101 -13.91 2.59 11.69
C GLY A 101 -14.18 2.50 13.19
N VAL A 102 -15.45 2.39 13.61
CA VAL A 102 -15.83 2.19 15.02
C VAL A 102 -15.28 0.88 15.55
N ALA A 103 -15.44 -0.22 14.81
CA ALA A 103 -14.94 -1.54 15.21
C ALA A 103 -13.41 -1.53 15.36
N LEU A 104 -12.69 -0.92 14.43
CA LEU A 104 -11.23 -0.76 14.50
C LEU A 104 -10.81 0.13 15.66
N TRP A 105 -11.54 1.21 15.93
CA TRP A 105 -11.25 2.08 17.08
C TRP A 105 -11.38 1.34 18.41
N ILE A 106 -12.47 0.59 18.59
CA ILE A 106 -12.69 -0.23 19.79
C ILE A 106 -11.61 -1.30 19.93
N ALA A 107 -11.29 -2.01 18.84
CA ALA A 107 -10.27 -3.04 18.85
C ALA A 107 -8.89 -2.46 19.21
N ASN A 108 -8.48 -1.37 18.58
CA ASN A 108 -7.18 -0.74 18.87
C ASN A 108 -7.14 -0.11 20.26
N HIS A 109 -8.25 0.46 20.74
CA HIS A 109 -8.31 1.00 22.10
C HIS A 109 -8.10 -0.09 23.15
N ARG A 110 -8.60 -1.30 22.93
CA ARG A 110 -8.49 -2.42 23.89
C ARG A 110 -7.20 -3.22 23.71
N LEU A 111 -6.72 -3.40 22.51
CA LEU A 111 -5.67 -4.38 22.19
C LEU A 111 -4.31 -3.75 21.88
N LEU A 112 -4.26 -2.48 21.40
CA LEU A 112 -2.99 -1.87 21.01
C LEU A 112 -2.27 -1.30 22.24
N PRO A 113 -1.11 -1.85 22.64
CA PRO A 113 -0.28 -1.25 23.67
C PRO A 113 0.44 -0.02 23.15
N GLU A 114 0.99 0.82 24.03
CA GLU A 114 1.90 1.88 23.62
C GLU A 114 3.28 1.29 23.31
N SER A 115 3.71 1.39 22.05
CA SER A 115 4.98 0.81 21.58
C SER A 115 6.18 1.74 21.81
N LEU A 116 5.96 3.05 21.99
CA LEU A 116 7.03 4.02 22.14
C LEU A 116 7.42 4.18 23.60
N HIS A 117 8.63 3.74 23.94
CA HIS A 117 9.18 3.90 25.28
C HIS A 117 9.26 5.39 25.69
N PRO A 118 8.90 5.77 26.93
CA PRO A 118 8.89 7.16 27.36
C PRO A 118 10.19 7.93 27.12
N LEU A 119 11.34 7.27 27.25
CA LEU A 119 12.66 7.86 27.01
C LEU A 119 12.98 8.14 25.53
N GLN A 120 12.22 7.54 24.60
CA GLN A 120 12.38 7.72 23.15
C GLN A 120 11.41 8.76 22.59
N ARG A 121 10.58 9.36 23.46
CA ARG A 121 9.64 10.42 23.04
C ARG A 121 10.40 11.69 22.75
N GLN A 122 10.35 12.11 21.50
CA GLN A 122 10.91 13.38 21.10
C GLN A 122 9.91 14.52 21.35
N PRO A 123 10.37 15.71 21.77
CA PRO A 123 9.50 16.86 21.92
C PRO A 123 8.94 17.29 20.55
N LEU A 124 7.63 17.57 20.48
CA LEU A 124 6.99 18.13 19.30
C LEU A 124 7.40 19.58 19.09
N ASN A 125 8.62 19.78 18.62
CA ASN A 125 9.15 21.09 18.26
C ASN A 125 9.22 21.18 16.73
N LEU A 126 8.49 22.13 16.14
CA LEU A 126 8.44 22.34 14.69
C LEU A 126 9.84 22.51 14.07
N ARG A 127 10.73 23.22 14.75
CA ARG A 127 12.11 23.42 14.29
C ARG A 127 12.89 22.09 14.24
N HIS A 128 12.70 21.21 15.23
CA HIS A 128 13.33 19.89 15.26
C HIS A 128 12.77 18.99 14.15
N LEU A 129 11.45 19.00 13.95
CA LEU A 129 10.81 18.27 12.86
C LEU A 129 11.30 18.73 11.48
N MET A 130 11.34 20.04 11.24
CA MET A 130 11.82 20.60 9.97
C MET A 130 13.29 20.24 9.71
N ARG A 131 14.12 20.28 10.76
CA ARG A 131 15.52 19.86 10.64
C ARG A 131 15.62 18.37 10.28
N GLY A 132 14.86 17.49 10.92
CA GLY A 132 14.82 16.07 10.58
C GLY A 132 14.35 15.83 9.13
N TYR A 133 13.33 16.55 8.64
CA TYR A 133 12.92 16.46 7.24
C TYR A 133 14.03 16.92 6.27
N VAL A 134 14.75 17.97 6.58
CA VAL A 134 15.87 18.45 5.75
C VAL A 134 17.01 17.41 5.77
N GLU A 135 17.37 16.90 6.93
CA GLU A 135 18.42 15.88 7.08
C GLU A 135 18.08 14.60 6.29
N LEU A 136 16.84 14.12 6.38
CA LEU A 136 16.39 12.98 5.60
C LEU A 136 16.32 13.29 4.10
N GLY A 137 15.78 14.45 3.72
CA GLY A 137 15.66 14.88 2.33
C GLY A 137 16.99 15.15 1.62
N THR A 138 18.06 15.41 2.37
CA THR A 138 19.43 15.56 1.86
C THR A 138 20.24 14.26 1.95
N SER A 139 19.75 13.24 2.63
CA SER A 139 20.40 11.94 2.74
C SER A 139 20.26 11.15 1.44
N GLY A 140 21.34 10.97 0.68
CA GLY A 140 21.33 10.18 -0.55
C GLY A 140 20.87 8.73 -0.32
N ARG A 141 21.18 8.16 0.85
CA ARG A 141 20.73 6.80 1.21
C ARG A 141 19.21 6.75 1.44
N PHE A 142 18.65 7.72 2.15
CA PHE A 142 17.20 7.81 2.34
C PHE A 142 16.48 8.01 1.02
N LEU A 143 16.95 8.93 0.17
CA LEU A 143 16.37 9.19 -1.14
C LEU A 143 16.43 7.95 -2.03
N ALA A 144 17.55 7.23 -2.06
CA ALA A 144 17.66 5.99 -2.83
C ALA A 144 16.65 4.93 -2.36
N LEU A 145 16.48 4.73 -1.06
CA LEU A 145 15.50 3.80 -0.51
C LEU A 145 14.06 4.24 -0.76
N ALA A 146 13.77 5.53 -0.65
CA ALA A 146 12.46 6.09 -0.95
C ALA A 146 12.09 5.91 -2.43
N LEU A 147 13.02 6.18 -3.34
CA LEU A 147 12.86 5.93 -4.77
C LEU A 147 12.73 4.42 -5.06
N ALA A 148 13.54 3.58 -4.42
CA ALA A 148 13.46 2.13 -4.56
C ALA A 148 12.08 1.57 -4.16
N SER A 149 11.42 2.18 -3.19
CA SER A 149 10.05 1.81 -2.79
C SER A 149 8.99 2.40 -3.72
N GLY A 150 9.10 3.69 -4.04
CA GLY A 150 8.06 4.48 -4.71
C GLY A 150 8.02 4.29 -6.22
N VAL A 151 9.16 4.27 -6.90
CA VAL A 151 9.19 4.20 -8.37
C VAL A 151 8.56 2.92 -8.92
N PRO A 152 8.89 1.71 -8.41
CA PRO A 152 8.24 0.49 -8.90
C PRO A 152 6.72 0.46 -8.64
N PHE A 153 6.27 0.97 -7.50
CA PHE A 153 4.85 1.08 -7.19
C PHE A 153 4.12 1.99 -8.20
N ASN A 154 4.70 3.15 -8.49
CA ASN A 154 4.13 4.06 -9.49
C ASN A 154 4.12 3.43 -10.89
N GLY A 155 5.17 2.70 -11.28
CA GLY A 155 5.22 1.96 -12.55
C GLY A 155 4.09 0.93 -12.67
N MET A 156 3.88 0.14 -11.62
CA MET A 156 2.75 -0.80 -11.55
C MET A 156 1.40 -0.07 -11.65
N PHE A 157 1.25 1.04 -10.94
CA PHE A 157 0.01 1.79 -10.90
C PHE A 157 -0.31 2.46 -12.25
N LEU A 158 0.70 3.01 -12.94
CA LEU A 158 0.57 3.53 -14.30
C LEU A 158 0.08 2.46 -15.27
N TYR A 159 0.64 1.25 -15.18
CA TYR A 159 0.18 0.14 -16.01
C TYR A 159 -1.29 -0.20 -15.76
N VAL A 160 -1.70 -0.29 -14.50
CA VAL A 160 -3.10 -0.55 -14.13
C VAL A 160 -4.04 0.56 -14.61
N LEU A 161 -3.62 1.82 -14.52
CA LEU A 161 -4.42 2.97 -15.00
C LEU A 161 -4.53 3.01 -16.52
N SER A 162 -3.50 2.60 -17.24
CA SER A 162 -3.51 2.52 -18.72
C SER A 162 -4.24 1.28 -19.26
N ALA A 163 -4.53 0.30 -18.39
CA ALA A 163 -5.11 -0.97 -18.79
C ALA A 163 -6.42 -0.83 -19.61
N PRO A 164 -7.39 0.05 -19.29
CA PRO A 164 -8.60 0.18 -20.08
C PRO A 164 -8.33 0.54 -21.54
N VAL A 165 -7.40 1.48 -21.78
CA VAL A 165 -7.02 1.89 -23.14
C VAL A 165 -6.25 0.76 -23.83
N PHE A 166 -5.22 0.24 -23.18
CA PHE A 166 -4.35 -0.76 -23.79
C PHE A 166 -5.07 -2.10 -24.03
N LEU A 167 -5.80 -2.60 -23.05
CA LEU A 167 -6.52 -3.88 -23.17
C LEU A 167 -7.77 -3.76 -24.05
N GLY A 168 -8.51 -2.63 -23.96
CA GLY A 168 -9.72 -2.42 -24.72
C GLY A 168 -9.46 -2.01 -26.17
N GLU A 169 -8.69 -0.96 -26.39
CA GLU A 169 -8.50 -0.40 -27.74
C GLU A 169 -7.46 -1.17 -28.59
N HIS A 170 -6.36 -1.66 -27.96
CA HIS A 170 -5.29 -2.34 -28.70
C HIS A 170 -5.47 -3.86 -28.75
N LEU A 171 -6.02 -4.48 -27.72
CA LEU A 171 -6.23 -5.93 -27.65
C LEU A 171 -7.68 -6.36 -27.85
N GLY A 172 -8.64 -5.40 -27.95
CA GLY A 172 -10.04 -5.68 -28.19
C GLY A 172 -10.75 -6.45 -27.07
N LEU A 173 -10.20 -6.40 -25.84
CA LEU A 173 -10.81 -7.10 -24.70
C LEU A 173 -12.05 -6.34 -24.18
N LEU A 174 -13.05 -7.09 -23.78
CA LEU A 174 -14.24 -6.54 -23.11
C LEU A 174 -13.89 -6.09 -21.68
N PRO A 175 -14.56 -5.04 -21.14
CA PRO A 175 -14.32 -4.56 -19.78
C PRO A 175 -14.43 -5.63 -18.70
N GLU A 176 -15.30 -6.64 -18.90
CA GLU A 176 -15.45 -7.77 -17.99
C GLU A 176 -14.22 -8.67 -17.93
N GLN A 177 -13.38 -8.64 -18.96
CA GLN A 177 -12.14 -9.43 -19.02
C GLN A 177 -10.96 -8.75 -18.33
N PHE A 178 -11.06 -7.44 -18.00
CA PHE A 178 -9.99 -6.69 -17.31
C PHE A 178 -9.76 -7.21 -15.90
N PHE A 179 -10.72 -7.90 -15.32
CA PHE A 179 -10.58 -8.51 -14.00
C PHE A 179 -9.40 -9.48 -13.92
N TRP A 180 -9.04 -10.17 -15.03
CA TRP A 180 -7.88 -11.06 -15.08
C TRP A 180 -6.57 -10.35 -14.82
N LEU A 181 -6.42 -9.09 -15.27
CA LEU A 181 -5.26 -8.27 -14.97
C LEU A 181 -5.11 -8.03 -13.47
N PHE A 182 -6.21 -7.67 -12.82
CA PHE A 182 -6.21 -7.46 -11.36
C PHE A 182 -5.92 -8.75 -10.60
N LEU A 183 -6.52 -9.86 -11.01
CA LEU A 183 -6.31 -11.16 -10.38
C LEU A 183 -4.84 -11.60 -10.45
N LEU A 184 -4.23 -11.48 -11.63
CA LEU A 184 -2.82 -11.82 -11.84
C LEU A 184 -1.88 -10.86 -11.07
N THR A 185 -2.19 -9.57 -11.05
CA THR A 185 -1.44 -8.58 -10.27
C THR A 185 -1.48 -8.90 -8.78
N ILE A 186 -2.66 -9.22 -8.25
CA ILE A 186 -2.86 -9.59 -6.84
C ILE A 186 -2.13 -10.89 -6.53
N ALA A 187 -2.22 -11.90 -7.40
CA ALA A 187 -1.50 -13.16 -7.23
C ALA A 187 0.02 -12.93 -7.16
N GLY A 188 0.55 -12.04 -8.02
CA GLY A 188 1.94 -11.61 -7.96
C GLY A 188 2.29 -10.97 -6.62
N ILE A 189 1.49 -10.00 -6.16
CA ILE A 189 1.70 -9.33 -4.86
C ILE A 189 1.69 -10.34 -3.71
N MET A 190 0.70 -11.22 -3.68
CA MET A 190 0.57 -12.23 -2.62
C MET A 190 1.75 -13.21 -2.63
N GLY A 191 2.14 -13.71 -3.79
CA GLY A 191 3.27 -14.63 -3.94
C GLY A 191 4.60 -13.98 -3.52
N GLY A 192 4.87 -12.75 -3.97
CA GLY A 192 6.07 -12.01 -3.61
C GLY A 192 6.14 -11.68 -2.12
N ALA A 193 5.05 -11.22 -1.53
CA ALA A 193 4.97 -10.92 -0.11
C ALA A 193 5.10 -12.20 0.74
N PHE A 194 4.46 -13.29 0.34
CA PHE A 194 4.61 -14.59 0.99
C PHE A 194 6.08 -15.06 0.98
N LEU A 195 6.74 -14.97 -0.16
CA LEU A 195 8.16 -15.30 -0.27
C LEU A 195 9.01 -14.40 0.61
N SER A 196 8.74 -13.08 0.64
CA SER A 196 9.43 -12.15 1.54
C SER A 196 9.36 -12.57 2.99
N GLY A 197 8.19 -12.99 3.46
CA GLY A 197 8.00 -13.51 4.81
C GLY A 197 8.77 -14.80 5.09
N ARG A 198 8.89 -15.69 4.10
CA ARG A 198 9.68 -16.93 4.20
C ARG A 198 11.18 -16.68 4.22
N LEU A 199 11.64 -15.68 3.48
CA LEU A 199 13.07 -15.31 3.43
C LEU A 199 13.53 -14.51 4.66
N ALA A 200 12.60 -14.03 5.49
CA ALA A 200 12.89 -13.24 6.68
C ALA A 200 13.80 -13.98 7.66
N GLY A 201 14.95 -13.38 7.95
CA GLY A 201 15.99 -13.97 8.81
C GLY A 201 16.91 -15.00 8.13
N HIS A 202 16.63 -15.40 6.88
CA HIS A 202 17.46 -16.38 6.13
C HIS A 202 18.29 -15.70 5.04
N VAL A 203 17.77 -14.61 4.45
CA VAL A 203 18.44 -13.88 3.38
C VAL A 203 18.68 -12.44 3.83
N SER A 204 19.85 -11.88 3.48
CA SER A 204 20.15 -10.51 3.85
C SER A 204 19.22 -9.51 3.13
N PRO A 205 18.81 -8.40 3.80
CA PRO A 205 17.96 -7.38 3.23
C PRO A 205 18.44 -6.86 1.87
N LYS A 206 19.75 -6.64 1.72
CA LYS A 206 20.36 -6.13 0.48
C LYS A 206 20.21 -7.10 -0.68
N VAL A 207 20.38 -8.40 -0.43
CA VAL A 207 20.23 -9.45 -1.46
C VAL A 207 18.78 -9.53 -1.90
N GLN A 208 17.84 -9.53 -0.96
CA GLN A 208 16.41 -9.60 -1.28
C GLN A 208 15.93 -8.40 -2.09
N VAL A 209 16.40 -7.19 -1.76
CA VAL A 209 16.09 -5.98 -2.54
C VAL A 209 16.70 -6.07 -3.95
N ARG A 210 17.97 -6.48 -4.07
CA ARG A 210 18.63 -6.68 -5.37
C ARG A 210 17.86 -7.67 -6.23
N ASP A 211 17.48 -8.81 -5.67
CA ASP A 211 16.80 -9.88 -6.40
C ASP A 211 15.38 -9.44 -6.84
N GLY A 212 14.67 -8.67 -6.01
CA GLY A 212 13.41 -8.04 -6.40
C GLY A 212 13.57 -7.09 -7.59
N PHE A 213 14.60 -6.25 -7.58
CA PHE A 213 14.91 -5.38 -8.72
C PHE A 213 15.33 -6.16 -9.97
N LEU A 214 16.11 -7.23 -9.82
CA LEU A 214 16.47 -8.10 -10.95
C LEU A 214 15.24 -8.72 -11.60
N VAL A 215 14.31 -9.26 -10.81
CA VAL A 215 13.04 -9.80 -11.33
C VAL A 215 12.26 -8.73 -12.08
N MET A 216 12.06 -7.55 -11.49
CA MET A 216 11.31 -6.47 -12.12
C MET A 216 11.98 -5.98 -13.41
N SER A 217 13.29 -5.75 -13.39
CA SER A 217 14.05 -5.26 -14.56
C SER A 217 14.05 -6.29 -15.68
N THR A 218 14.29 -7.56 -15.38
CA THR A 218 14.33 -8.64 -16.37
C THR A 218 12.98 -8.78 -17.05
N VAL A 219 11.87 -8.83 -16.28
CA VAL A 219 10.54 -8.97 -16.86
C VAL A 219 10.13 -7.74 -17.66
N SER A 220 10.52 -6.53 -17.23
CA SER A 220 10.23 -5.29 -17.96
C SER A 220 10.98 -5.22 -19.29
N LEU A 221 12.27 -5.58 -19.32
CA LEU A 221 13.06 -5.64 -20.54
C LEU A 221 12.55 -6.72 -21.50
N LEU A 222 12.19 -7.89 -20.97
CA LEU A 222 11.60 -8.97 -21.76
C LEU A 222 10.26 -8.53 -22.36
N ASN A 223 9.40 -7.89 -21.57
CA ASN A 223 8.13 -7.37 -22.05
C ASN A 223 8.31 -6.31 -23.14
N LEU A 224 9.26 -5.40 -22.96
CA LEU A 224 9.61 -4.41 -23.99
C LEU A 224 10.07 -5.11 -25.27
N ALA A 225 10.98 -6.06 -25.18
CA ALA A 225 11.49 -6.81 -26.34
C ALA A 225 10.36 -7.56 -27.08
N LEU A 226 9.46 -8.22 -26.33
CA LEU A 226 8.33 -8.93 -26.92
C LEU A 226 7.38 -7.98 -27.67
N ASN A 227 7.08 -6.81 -27.10
CA ASN A 227 6.20 -5.83 -27.76
C ASN A 227 6.86 -5.09 -28.94
N LEU A 228 8.20 -5.09 -29.03
CA LEU A 228 8.90 -4.53 -30.20
C LEU A 228 9.02 -5.52 -31.38
N VAL A 229 9.02 -6.83 -31.07
CA VAL A 229 9.27 -7.88 -32.11
C VAL A 229 7.98 -8.57 -32.51
N PHE A 230 7.03 -8.72 -31.63
CA PHE A 230 5.79 -9.45 -31.88
C PHE A 230 4.57 -8.53 -31.80
N GLU A 231 3.48 -8.94 -32.44
CA GLU A 231 2.20 -8.24 -32.30
C GLU A 231 1.68 -8.30 -30.86
N PRO A 232 0.97 -7.26 -30.40
CA PRO A 232 0.39 -7.22 -29.05
C PRO A 232 -0.46 -8.45 -28.76
N ASN A 233 -0.23 -9.07 -27.60
CA ASN A 233 -0.94 -10.27 -27.18
C ASN A 233 -1.28 -10.18 -25.69
N VAL A 234 -2.42 -10.75 -25.30
CA VAL A 234 -2.94 -10.75 -23.92
C VAL A 234 -1.93 -11.33 -22.92
N TRP A 235 -1.17 -12.37 -23.31
CA TRP A 235 -0.25 -13.04 -22.40
C TRP A 235 0.92 -12.14 -21.98
N TRP A 236 1.57 -11.46 -22.91
CA TRP A 236 2.63 -10.52 -22.51
C TRP A 236 2.16 -9.12 -22.20
N ALA A 237 0.83 -8.89 -22.25
CA ALA A 237 0.21 -7.75 -21.60
C ALA A 237 -0.03 -8.02 -20.11
N MET A 238 -0.48 -9.21 -19.74
CA MET A 238 -0.94 -9.53 -18.37
C MET A 238 0.10 -10.24 -17.50
N VAL A 239 0.84 -11.21 -18.05
CA VAL A 239 1.81 -12.01 -17.27
C VAL A 239 2.98 -11.17 -16.74
N PRO A 240 3.58 -10.26 -17.52
CA PRO A 240 4.68 -9.45 -17.02
C PRO A 240 4.33 -8.58 -15.81
N ILE A 241 3.10 -8.05 -15.73
CA ILE A 241 2.70 -7.25 -14.55
C ILE A 241 2.57 -8.12 -13.30
N ALA A 242 2.14 -9.38 -13.44
CA ALA A 242 2.11 -10.30 -12.29
C ALA A 242 3.54 -10.58 -11.76
N VAL A 243 4.50 -10.84 -12.66
CA VAL A 243 5.90 -11.08 -12.27
C VAL A 243 6.56 -9.81 -11.73
N PHE A 244 6.25 -8.66 -12.32
CA PHE A 244 6.71 -7.37 -11.81
C PHE A 244 6.19 -7.11 -10.39
N SER A 245 4.89 -7.33 -10.17
CA SER A 245 4.22 -7.18 -8.87
C SER A 245 4.76 -8.15 -7.82
N PHE A 246 5.13 -9.36 -8.24
CA PHE A 246 5.82 -10.34 -7.40
C PHE A 246 7.19 -9.80 -6.93
N GLY A 247 8.03 -9.31 -7.85
CA GLY A 247 9.33 -8.72 -7.52
C GLY A 247 9.20 -7.52 -6.58
N TRP A 248 8.24 -6.63 -6.85
CA TRP A 248 7.94 -5.49 -6.00
C TRP A 248 7.51 -5.92 -4.58
N ALA A 249 6.54 -6.82 -4.47
CA ALA A 249 6.02 -7.25 -3.18
C ALA A 249 7.02 -8.09 -2.37
N MET A 250 7.97 -8.76 -3.03
CA MET A 250 9.06 -9.46 -2.39
C MET A 250 10.01 -8.50 -1.66
N MET A 251 10.28 -7.32 -2.24
CA MET A 251 11.25 -6.38 -1.64
C MET A 251 10.62 -5.33 -0.72
N VAL A 252 9.34 -4.94 -0.92
CA VAL A 252 8.71 -3.82 -0.20
C VAL A 252 8.75 -3.95 1.32
N PRO A 253 8.46 -5.10 1.95
CA PRO A 253 8.55 -5.24 3.40
C PRO A 253 9.94 -4.88 3.93
N VAL A 254 10.98 -5.31 3.22
CA VAL A 254 12.38 -5.09 3.58
C VAL A 254 12.78 -3.62 3.39
N VAL A 255 12.48 -3.05 2.22
CA VAL A 255 12.79 -1.65 1.92
C VAL A 255 12.07 -0.72 2.91
N THR A 256 10.82 -1.03 3.27
CA THR A 256 10.07 -0.26 4.26
C THR A 256 10.78 -0.22 5.62
N LEU A 257 11.27 -1.36 6.11
CA LEU A 257 12.05 -1.41 7.35
C LEU A 257 13.37 -0.65 7.22
N MET A 258 14.09 -0.82 6.11
CA MET A 258 15.34 -0.08 5.85
C MET A 258 15.14 1.43 5.79
N VAL A 259 13.99 1.92 5.28
CA VAL A 259 13.63 3.35 5.29
C VAL A 259 13.36 3.81 6.72
N LEU A 260 12.60 3.04 7.50
CA LEU A 260 12.30 3.38 8.88
C LEU A 260 13.54 3.44 9.78
N ASP A 261 14.56 2.63 9.48
CA ASP A 261 15.84 2.62 10.20
C ASP A 261 16.73 3.84 9.87
N GLN A 262 16.41 4.63 8.84
CA GLN A 262 17.11 5.90 8.56
C GLN A 262 16.56 7.07 9.38
N ALA A 263 15.34 6.93 9.94
CA ALA A 263 14.75 7.99 10.76
C ALA A 263 15.45 8.04 12.12
N PRO A 264 15.90 9.25 12.57
CA PRO A 264 16.54 9.46 13.85
C PRO A 264 15.65 9.15 15.04
#